data_1ccda3133f15350b765a3a896e71f7f6
#
_entry.id   1ccda3133f15350b765a3a896e71f7f6
#
_cell.length_a   1.000
_cell.length_b   1.000
_cell.length_c   1.000
_cell.angle_alpha   90.00
_cell.angle_beta   90.00
_cell.angle_gamma   90.00
#
_symmetry.space_group_name_H-M   'P 1'
#
loop_
_entity.id
_entity.type
_entity.pdbx_description
1 polymer ?
#
loop_
_entity_poly.entity_id
_entity_poly.type
_entity_poly.pdbx_seq_one_letter_code
_entity_poly.pdbx_strand_id
1 'polypeptide(L)'
;MRIILCDDDTQFMQSFSKQLFSILQKHGVIPKVILTHTGLDALREITHQPTDVLFLDIDMPQQDGFSVATELTAMENKPLIIFLSSLDHLVYQSFAFQPFWFLRKSHLEDLPTIIEKLLHLLSSQQIQYTINVNGNNISISLSDISYFESDGHYIIAHMNEKTIRFKSRMSDIENELKPYSFIRCHIAS
;
A
#
# COMPACT_ATOMS: atom_id res chain seq x y z
N MET A 1 -6.34 10.00 -4.95
CA MET A 1 -6.43 8.79 -4.12
C MET A 1 -7.89 8.35 -4.03
N ARG A 2 -8.19 7.11 -4.41
CA ARG A 2 -9.53 6.51 -4.33
C ARG A 2 -9.57 5.53 -3.16
N ILE A 3 -10.51 5.72 -2.25
CA ILE A 3 -10.68 4.92 -1.04
C ILE A 3 -12.09 4.33 -1.03
N ILE A 4 -12.18 3.05 -0.72
CA ILE A 4 -13.46 2.41 -0.39
C ILE A 4 -13.49 2.16 1.11
N LEU A 5 -14.61 2.50 1.72
CA LEU A 5 -14.94 2.16 3.10
C LEU A 5 -16.13 1.20 3.07
N CYS A 6 -15.91 -0.03 3.50
CA CYS A 6 -16.90 -1.10 3.51
C CYS A 6 -17.22 -1.52 4.93
N ASP A 7 -18.47 -1.27 5.36
CA ASP A 7 -18.94 -1.52 6.71
C ASP A 7 -20.47 -1.49 6.68
N ASP A 8 -21.17 -2.32 7.42
CA ASP A 8 -22.63 -2.31 7.49
C ASP A 8 -23.18 -1.25 8.47
N ASP A 9 -22.34 -0.72 9.38
CA ASP A 9 -22.70 0.39 10.27
C ASP A 9 -22.60 1.74 9.55
N THR A 10 -23.74 2.22 9.09
CA THR A 10 -23.87 3.52 8.41
C THR A 10 -23.42 4.70 9.29
N GLN A 11 -23.69 4.66 10.60
CA GLN A 11 -23.33 5.76 11.50
C GLN A 11 -21.81 5.82 11.71
N PHE A 12 -21.21 4.65 11.91
CA PHE A 12 -19.76 4.54 11.98
C PHE A 12 -19.11 5.07 10.70
N MET A 13 -19.54 4.60 9.53
CA MET A 13 -18.99 5.02 8.24
C MET A 13 -19.05 6.54 8.01
N GLN A 14 -20.19 7.18 8.36
CA GLN A 14 -20.34 8.63 8.23
C GLN A 14 -19.37 9.40 9.14
N SER A 15 -19.19 8.93 10.36
CA SER A 15 -18.26 9.51 11.33
C SER A 15 -16.82 9.31 10.89
N PHE A 16 -16.46 8.07 10.56
CA PHE A 16 -15.12 7.67 10.17
C PHE A 16 -14.68 8.36 8.86
N SER A 17 -15.56 8.44 7.86
CA SER A 17 -15.24 9.11 6.59
C SER A 17 -14.94 10.59 6.77
N LYS A 18 -15.63 11.29 7.67
CA LYS A 18 -15.34 12.71 8.00
C LYS A 18 -13.96 12.85 8.66
N GLN A 19 -13.66 11.97 9.62
CA GLN A 19 -12.37 11.95 10.31
C GLN A 19 -11.22 11.65 9.32
N LEU A 20 -11.38 10.62 8.50
CA LEU A 20 -10.44 10.24 7.45
C LEU A 20 -10.17 11.38 6.47
N PHE A 21 -11.24 12.05 5.99
CA PHE A 21 -11.14 13.19 5.09
C PHE A 21 -10.36 14.33 5.74
N SER A 22 -10.66 14.67 6.99
CA SER A 22 -9.97 15.74 7.74
C SER A 22 -8.47 15.46 7.91
N ILE A 23 -8.10 14.20 8.18
CA ILE A 23 -6.69 13.82 8.32
C ILE A 23 -5.98 13.93 6.98
N LEU A 24 -6.53 13.37 5.91
CA LEU A 24 -5.94 13.40 4.57
C LEU A 24 -5.80 14.84 4.04
N GLN A 25 -6.77 15.70 4.29
CA GLN A 25 -6.73 17.11 3.91
C GLN A 25 -5.56 17.86 4.58
N LYS A 26 -5.22 17.54 5.83
CA LYS A 26 -4.05 18.11 6.51
C LYS A 26 -2.72 17.75 5.82
N HIS A 27 -2.69 16.62 5.10
CA HIS A 27 -1.56 16.19 4.28
C HIS A 27 -1.66 16.65 2.81
N GLY A 28 -2.60 17.56 2.48
CA GLY A 28 -2.77 18.06 1.11
C GLY A 28 -3.43 17.08 0.15
N VAL A 29 -4.02 15.99 0.65
CA VAL A 29 -4.68 14.95 -0.15
C VAL A 29 -6.18 15.12 -0.10
N ILE A 30 -6.83 15.23 -1.28
CA ILE A 30 -8.29 15.21 -1.41
C ILE A 30 -8.70 13.82 -1.89
N PRO A 31 -9.24 12.94 -1.00
CA PRO A 31 -9.62 11.61 -1.39
C PRO A 31 -10.98 11.59 -2.08
N LYS A 32 -11.18 10.62 -2.99
CA LYS A 32 -12.51 10.17 -3.39
C LYS A 32 -12.90 8.98 -2.52
N VAL A 33 -13.74 9.21 -1.52
CA VAL A 33 -14.24 8.17 -0.62
C VAL A 33 -15.56 7.62 -1.13
N ILE A 34 -15.67 6.30 -1.22
CA ILE A 34 -16.87 5.56 -1.63
C ILE A 34 -17.28 4.71 -0.45
N LEU A 35 -18.54 4.79 -0.06
CA LEU A 35 -19.11 4.00 1.02
C LEU A 35 -19.87 2.82 0.42
N THR A 36 -19.61 1.62 0.91
CA THR A 36 -20.31 0.39 0.54
C THR A 36 -20.76 -0.34 1.80
N HIS A 37 -21.93 -0.93 1.76
CA HIS A 37 -22.52 -1.59 2.92
C HIS A 37 -22.40 -3.12 2.89
N THR A 38 -21.89 -3.66 1.78
CA THR A 38 -21.68 -5.10 1.59
C THR A 38 -20.35 -5.38 0.92
N GLY A 39 -19.77 -6.55 1.21
CA GLY A 39 -18.54 -7.00 0.54
C GLY A 39 -18.72 -7.09 -0.98
N LEU A 40 -19.89 -7.53 -1.44
CA LEU A 40 -20.19 -7.64 -2.87
C LEU A 40 -20.15 -6.27 -3.57
N ASP A 41 -20.70 -5.23 -2.94
CA ASP A 41 -20.65 -3.88 -3.52
C ASP A 41 -19.21 -3.32 -3.53
N ALA A 42 -18.44 -3.61 -2.49
CA ALA A 42 -17.02 -3.24 -2.46
C ALA A 42 -16.24 -3.91 -3.60
N LEU A 43 -16.42 -5.21 -3.81
CA LEU A 43 -15.78 -5.96 -4.90
C LEU A 43 -16.19 -5.42 -6.28
N ARG A 44 -17.47 -5.09 -6.49
CA ARG A 44 -17.96 -4.48 -7.73
C ARG A 44 -17.26 -3.13 -7.98
N GLU A 45 -17.19 -2.28 -6.97
CA GLU A 45 -16.52 -0.97 -7.06
C GLU A 45 -15.04 -1.09 -7.40
N ILE A 46 -14.33 -2.07 -6.79
CA ILE A 46 -12.91 -2.34 -7.05
C ILE A 46 -12.70 -2.84 -8.49
N THR A 47 -13.58 -3.72 -8.96
CA THR A 47 -13.52 -4.27 -10.33
C THR A 47 -13.79 -3.20 -11.39
N HIS A 48 -14.67 -2.24 -11.11
CA HIS A 48 -15.03 -1.19 -12.06
C HIS A 48 -13.96 -0.10 -12.19
N GLN A 49 -13.25 0.20 -11.10
CA GLN A 49 -12.25 1.27 -11.10
C GLN A 49 -11.13 0.98 -10.11
N PRO A 50 -9.84 1.19 -10.50
CA PRO A 50 -8.71 1.02 -9.60
C PRO A 50 -8.91 1.75 -8.28
N THR A 51 -8.62 1.08 -7.19
CA THR A 51 -8.78 1.56 -5.81
C THR A 51 -7.45 1.49 -5.10
N ASP A 52 -7.04 2.59 -4.46
CA ASP A 52 -5.77 2.64 -3.76
C ASP A 52 -5.85 1.93 -2.40
N VAL A 53 -6.95 2.14 -1.67
CA VAL A 53 -7.13 1.66 -0.30
C VAL A 53 -8.55 1.16 -0.08
N LEU A 54 -8.66 0.02 0.59
CA LEU A 54 -9.91 -0.53 1.10
C LEU A 54 -9.84 -0.60 2.63
N PHE A 55 -10.69 0.19 3.31
CA PHE A 55 -11.03 -0.04 4.70
C PHE A 55 -12.18 -1.04 4.74
N LEU A 56 -11.98 -2.16 5.41
CA LEU A 56 -12.88 -3.31 5.33
C LEU A 56 -13.23 -3.81 6.72
N ASP A 57 -14.51 -3.69 7.07
CA ASP A 57 -15.01 -4.35 8.28
C ASP A 57 -14.96 -5.88 8.11
N ILE A 58 -14.59 -6.56 9.19
CA ILE A 58 -14.54 -8.03 9.19
C ILE A 58 -15.90 -8.61 9.52
N ASP A 59 -16.62 -8.00 10.47
CA ASP A 59 -17.86 -8.56 11.05
C ASP A 59 -19.10 -7.99 10.35
N MET A 60 -19.27 -8.35 9.08
CA MET A 60 -20.43 -7.92 8.29
C MET A 60 -21.43 -9.08 8.06
N PRO A 61 -22.76 -8.79 8.07
CA PRO A 61 -23.76 -9.76 7.68
C PRO A 61 -23.55 -10.30 6.25
N GLN A 62 -23.88 -11.57 6.02
CA GLN A 62 -23.88 -12.27 4.71
C GLN A 62 -22.49 -12.63 4.16
N GLN A 63 -21.53 -11.72 4.17
CA GLN A 63 -20.17 -11.96 3.69
C GLN A 63 -19.19 -11.21 4.60
N ASP A 64 -18.41 -11.97 5.36
CA ASP A 64 -17.39 -11.39 6.23
C ASP A 64 -16.23 -10.78 5.44
N GLY A 65 -15.50 -9.86 6.08
CA GLY A 65 -14.37 -9.18 5.43
C GLY A 65 -13.24 -10.10 5.00
N PHE A 66 -13.05 -11.24 5.64
CA PHE A 66 -12.03 -12.22 5.21
C PHE A 66 -12.40 -12.91 3.91
N SER A 67 -13.69 -13.18 3.69
CA SER A 67 -14.18 -13.69 2.42
C SER A 67 -13.92 -12.70 1.28
N VAL A 68 -14.18 -11.41 1.51
CA VAL A 68 -13.86 -10.33 0.55
C VAL A 68 -12.35 -10.27 0.29
N ALA A 69 -11.53 -10.31 1.33
CA ALA A 69 -10.08 -10.28 1.20
C ALA A 69 -9.55 -11.49 0.43
N THR A 70 -10.17 -12.67 0.59
CA THR A 70 -9.81 -13.88 -0.17
C THR A 70 -10.03 -13.66 -1.68
N GLU A 71 -11.17 -13.10 -2.08
CA GLU A 71 -11.44 -12.79 -3.49
C GLU A 71 -10.42 -11.78 -4.06
N LEU A 72 -10.02 -10.78 -3.25
CA LEU A 72 -9.03 -9.79 -3.66
C LEU A 72 -7.62 -10.37 -3.84
N THR A 73 -7.27 -11.47 -3.17
CA THR A 73 -5.94 -12.10 -3.37
C THR A 73 -5.71 -12.61 -4.79
N ALA A 74 -6.78 -12.91 -5.52
CA ALA A 74 -6.71 -13.36 -6.91
C ALA A 74 -6.58 -12.20 -7.91
N MET A 75 -6.68 -10.94 -7.46
CA MET A 75 -6.61 -9.77 -8.33
C MET A 75 -5.17 -9.28 -8.47
N GLU A 76 -4.76 -8.98 -9.70
CA GLU A 76 -3.42 -8.45 -10.00
C GLU A 76 -3.20 -7.05 -9.40
N ASN A 77 -4.21 -6.18 -9.48
CA ASN A 77 -4.19 -4.81 -8.97
C ASN A 77 -5.12 -4.64 -7.77
N LYS A 78 -4.83 -5.35 -6.68
CA LYS A 78 -5.62 -5.26 -5.45
C LYS A 78 -5.30 -3.97 -4.67
N PRO A 79 -6.30 -3.38 -3.99
CA PRO A 79 -6.06 -2.25 -3.09
C PRO A 79 -5.24 -2.66 -1.87
N LEU A 80 -4.62 -1.69 -1.20
CA LEU A 80 -4.10 -1.88 0.14
C LEU A 80 -5.26 -2.08 1.11
N ILE A 81 -5.27 -3.19 1.84
CA ILE A 81 -6.35 -3.53 2.76
C ILE A 81 -5.99 -3.04 4.16
N ILE A 82 -6.89 -2.26 4.77
CA ILE A 82 -6.89 -1.94 6.19
C ILE A 82 -8.14 -2.55 6.79
N PHE A 83 -7.98 -3.59 7.59
CA PHE A 83 -9.12 -4.15 8.29
C PHE A 83 -9.60 -3.22 9.40
N LEU A 84 -10.91 -3.09 9.51
CA LEU A 84 -11.62 -2.47 10.62
C LEU A 84 -12.28 -3.57 11.43
N SER A 85 -12.20 -3.55 12.75
CA SER A 85 -12.94 -4.52 13.57
C SER A 85 -13.12 -4.05 15.00
N SER A 86 -14.23 -4.45 15.60
CA SER A 86 -14.45 -4.38 17.04
C SER A 86 -13.92 -5.63 17.78
N LEU A 87 -13.49 -6.66 17.07
CA LEU A 87 -13.12 -7.97 17.58
C LEU A 87 -11.59 -8.17 17.56
N ASP A 88 -10.93 -7.95 18.69
CA ASP A 88 -9.47 -8.00 18.83
C ASP A 88 -8.86 -9.37 18.47
N HIS A 89 -9.58 -10.46 18.71
CA HIS A 89 -9.08 -11.81 18.44
C HIS A 89 -8.91 -12.13 16.96
N LEU A 90 -9.52 -11.34 16.06
CA LEU A 90 -9.43 -11.52 14.61
C LEU A 90 -8.11 -11.01 14.03
N VAL A 91 -7.31 -10.25 14.79
CA VAL A 91 -6.03 -9.70 14.32
C VAL A 91 -5.08 -10.79 13.81
N TYR A 92 -5.00 -11.94 14.50
CA TYR A 92 -4.11 -13.03 14.07
C TYR A 92 -4.57 -13.67 12.75
N GLN A 93 -5.88 -13.79 12.54
CA GLN A 93 -6.41 -14.34 11.30
C GLN A 93 -6.18 -13.38 10.13
N SER A 94 -6.20 -12.07 10.36
CA SER A 94 -5.99 -11.07 9.32
C SER A 94 -4.61 -11.17 8.67
N PHE A 95 -3.57 -11.66 9.37
CA PHE A 95 -2.21 -11.78 8.81
C PHE A 95 -2.12 -12.70 7.60
N ALA A 96 -3.05 -13.66 7.45
CA ALA A 96 -3.11 -14.51 6.27
C ALA A 96 -3.31 -13.73 4.96
N PHE A 97 -3.89 -12.54 5.04
CA PHE A 97 -4.20 -11.66 3.90
C PHE A 97 -3.14 -10.58 3.68
N GLN A 98 -2.10 -10.52 4.52
CA GLN A 98 -1.05 -9.50 4.46
C GLN A 98 -1.63 -8.08 4.36
N PRO A 99 -2.53 -7.66 5.27
CA PRO A 99 -3.11 -6.32 5.21
C PRO A 99 -2.03 -5.26 5.45
N PHE A 100 -2.25 -4.06 4.94
CA PHE A 100 -1.42 -2.93 5.29
C PHE A 100 -1.51 -2.63 6.79
N TRP A 101 -2.73 -2.74 7.36
CA TRP A 101 -2.96 -2.52 8.78
C TRP A 101 -4.21 -3.24 9.29
N PHE A 102 -4.29 -3.39 10.61
CA PHE A 102 -5.49 -3.76 11.33
C PHE A 102 -5.83 -2.63 12.32
N LEU A 103 -6.95 -1.94 12.10
CA LEU A 103 -7.41 -0.83 12.93
C LEU A 103 -8.61 -1.26 13.74
N ARG A 104 -8.49 -1.15 15.07
CA ARG A 104 -9.62 -1.40 15.97
C ARG A 104 -10.60 -0.22 15.95
N LYS A 105 -11.89 -0.50 15.79
CA LYS A 105 -12.93 0.54 15.85
C LYS A 105 -12.95 1.29 17.19
N SER A 106 -12.44 0.66 18.28
CA SER A 106 -12.29 1.27 19.60
C SER A 106 -11.03 2.15 19.76
N HIS A 107 -10.09 2.13 18.81
CA HIS A 107 -8.78 2.82 18.87
C HIS A 107 -8.54 3.64 17.61
N LEU A 108 -9.50 4.54 17.29
CA LEU A 108 -9.37 5.41 16.10
C LEU A 108 -8.31 6.52 16.29
N GLU A 109 -7.77 6.68 17.47
CA GLU A 109 -6.63 7.56 17.76
C GLU A 109 -5.37 7.16 16.97
N ASP A 110 -5.25 5.91 16.55
CA ASP A 110 -4.14 5.42 15.73
C ASP A 110 -4.25 5.82 14.25
N LEU A 111 -5.44 6.23 13.80
CA LEU A 111 -5.71 6.54 12.39
C LEU A 111 -4.74 7.57 11.77
N PRO A 112 -4.37 8.69 12.44
CA PRO A 112 -3.41 9.64 11.87
C PRO A 112 -2.06 9.00 11.54
N THR A 113 -1.52 8.17 12.44
CA THR A 113 -0.25 7.46 12.25
C THR A 113 -0.34 6.45 11.11
N ILE A 114 -1.47 5.75 10.99
CA ILE A 114 -1.70 4.79 9.90
C ILE A 114 -1.74 5.51 8.56
N ILE A 115 -2.45 6.64 8.48
CA ILE A 115 -2.54 7.45 7.26
C ILE A 115 -1.17 8.01 6.85
N GLU A 116 -0.36 8.48 7.79
CA GLU A 116 0.99 8.95 7.49
C GLU A 116 1.84 7.85 6.85
N LYS A 117 1.85 6.65 7.43
CA LYS A 117 2.55 5.48 6.87
C LYS A 117 2.01 5.07 5.50
N LEU A 118 0.67 5.12 5.34
CA LEU A 118 0.00 4.82 4.08
C LEU A 118 0.42 5.80 2.97
N LEU A 119 0.41 7.10 3.26
CA LEU A 119 0.80 8.13 2.29
C LEU A 119 2.28 8.01 1.92
N HIS A 120 3.14 7.68 2.89
CA HIS A 120 4.55 7.42 2.62
C HIS A 120 4.72 6.22 1.66
N LEU A 121 4.01 5.12 1.90
CA LEU A 121 4.05 3.95 1.02
C LEU A 121 3.56 4.29 -0.40
N LEU A 122 2.40 4.93 -0.53
CA LEU A 122 1.81 5.29 -1.83
C LEU A 122 2.68 6.29 -2.59
N SER A 123 3.33 7.24 -1.90
CA SER A 123 4.27 8.17 -2.54
C SER A 123 5.53 7.46 -3.04
N SER A 124 6.06 6.51 -2.27
CA SER A 124 7.22 5.73 -2.70
C SER A 124 6.94 4.85 -3.92
N GLN A 125 5.73 4.33 -4.05
CA GLN A 125 5.30 3.57 -5.24
C GLN A 125 5.22 4.43 -6.52
N GLN A 126 5.04 5.75 -6.39
CA GLN A 126 4.98 6.66 -7.54
C GLN A 126 6.35 7.18 -7.99
N ILE A 127 7.41 6.97 -7.19
CA ILE A 127 8.74 7.47 -7.53
C ILE A 127 9.35 6.60 -8.62
N GLN A 128 9.51 7.20 -9.79
CA GLN A 128 10.18 6.57 -10.92
C GLN A 128 11.69 6.83 -10.83
N TYR A 129 12.46 5.77 -10.84
CA TYR A 129 13.90 5.81 -10.95
C TYR A 129 14.34 5.50 -12.38
N THR A 130 15.06 6.42 -13.00
CA THR A 130 15.49 6.25 -14.38
C THR A 130 16.91 5.73 -14.42
N ILE A 131 17.10 4.57 -15.04
CA ILE A 131 18.40 3.95 -15.27
C ILE A 131 18.73 3.92 -16.76
N ASN A 132 20.03 4.09 -17.10
CA ASN A 132 20.47 3.96 -18.48
C ASN A 132 21.05 2.56 -18.74
N VAL A 133 20.40 1.82 -19.62
CA VAL A 133 20.83 0.50 -20.05
C VAL A 133 21.21 0.55 -21.52
N ASN A 134 22.48 0.46 -21.82
CA ASN A 134 23.00 0.47 -23.20
C ASN A 134 22.56 1.68 -24.05
N GLY A 135 22.46 2.87 -23.43
CA GLY A 135 22.02 4.09 -24.10
C GLY A 135 20.50 4.34 -24.07
N ASN A 136 19.70 3.39 -23.58
CA ASN A 136 18.26 3.55 -23.43
C ASN A 136 17.92 3.88 -21.97
N ASN A 137 17.11 4.91 -21.77
CA ASN A 137 16.58 5.25 -20.46
C ASN A 137 15.36 4.38 -20.14
N ILE A 138 15.43 3.65 -19.05
CA ILE A 138 14.34 2.81 -18.55
C ILE A 138 13.89 3.40 -17.22
N SER A 139 12.60 3.74 -17.09
CA SER A 139 12.00 4.15 -15.84
C SER A 139 11.42 2.93 -15.12
N ILE A 140 11.78 2.78 -13.85
CA ILE A 140 11.31 1.71 -12.97
C ILE A 140 10.78 2.33 -11.68
N SER A 141 9.73 1.75 -11.10
CA SER A 141 9.26 2.21 -9.80
C SER A 141 10.26 1.83 -8.72
N LEU A 142 10.58 2.76 -7.81
CA LEU A 142 11.46 2.44 -6.68
C LEU A 142 10.88 1.35 -5.77
N SER A 143 9.55 1.24 -5.70
CA SER A 143 8.88 0.19 -4.93
C SER A 143 9.10 -1.22 -5.49
N ASP A 144 9.42 -1.32 -6.77
CA ASP A 144 9.68 -2.62 -7.42
C ASP A 144 11.10 -3.14 -7.14
N ILE A 145 11.99 -2.28 -6.66
CA ILE A 145 13.39 -2.62 -6.43
C ILE A 145 13.56 -3.16 -5.00
N SER A 146 13.96 -4.41 -4.90
CA SER A 146 14.25 -5.06 -3.61
C SER A 146 15.60 -4.60 -3.04
N TYR A 147 16.65 -4.59 -3.89
CA TYR A 147 17.99 -4.12 -3.52
C TYR A 147 18.84 -3.88 -4.77
N PHE A 148 19.96 -3.16 -4.56
CA PHE A 148 21.01 -2.99 -5.56
C PHE A 148 22.26 -3.77 -5.15
N GLU A 149 22.90 -4.42 -6.11
CA GLU A 149 24.11 -5.17 -5.94
C GLU A 149 25.23 -4.58 -6.82
N SER A 150 26.46 -4.52 -6.29
CA SER A 150 27.63 -4.08 -7.06
C SER A 150 28.26 -5.28 -7.75
N ASP A 151 28.43 -5.18 -9.07
CA ASP A 151 29.11 -6.16 -9.91
C ASP A 151 30.22 -5.48 -10.72
N GLY A 152 31.37 -5.25 -10.09
CA GLY A 152 32.49 -4.53 -10.66
C GLY A 152 32.16 -3.09 -11.02
N HIS A 153 32.10 -2.78 -12.31
CA HIS A 153 31.72 -1.45 -12.82
C HIS A 153 30.23 -1.32 -13.15
N TYR A 154 29.43 -2.32 -12.77
CA TYR A 154 28.01 -2.37 -13.00
C TYR A 154 27.26 -2.45 -11.68
N ILE A 155 26.01 -2.04 -11.74
CA ILE A 155 25.02 -2.24 -10.69
C ILE A 155 23.94 -3.16 -11.22
N ILE A 156 23.48 -4.07 -10.38
CA ILE A 156 22.34 -4.93 -10.66
C ILE A 156 21.20 -4.48 -9.75
N ALA A 157 20.11 -4.00 -10.35
CA ALA A 157 18.86 -3.75 -9.63
C ALA A 157 18.07 -5.06 -9.60
N HIS A 158 17.84 -5.58 -8.38
CA HIS A 158 17.03 -6.78 -8.14
C HIS A 158 15.59 -6.37 -7.86
N MET A 159 14.68 -6.93 -8.65
CA MET A 159 13.23 -6.72 -8.58
C MET A 159 12.54 -8.07 -8.38
N ASN A 160 11.25 -8.07 -8.02
CA ASN A 160 10.54 -9.31 -7.68
C ASN A 160 10.63 -10.40 -8.75
N GLU A 161 10.54 -10.04 -10.05
CA GLU A 161 10.48 -11.01 -11.15
C GLU A 161 11.65 -10.89 -12.14
N LYS A 162 12.50 -9.86 -12.01
CA LYS A 162 13.59 -9.60 -12.96
C LYS A 162 14.74 -8.85 -12.30
N THR A 163 15.89 -8.91 -12.96
CA THR A 163 17.06 -8.09 -12.65
C THR A 163 17.40 -7.20 -13.83
N ILE A 164 17.92 -6.01 -13.54
CA ILE A 164 18.39 -5.09 -14.57
C ILE A 164 19.83 -4.71 -14.24
N ARG A 165 20.76 -5.00 -15.17
CA ARG A 165 22.19 -4.66 -15.05
C ARG A 165 22.48 -3.41 -15.85
N PHE A 166 23.08 -2.39 -15.21
CA PHE A 166 23.43 -1.11 -15.83
C PHE A 166 24.74 -0.57 -15.30
N LYS A 167 25.36 0.33 -16.05
CA LYS A 167 26.65 0.90 -15.67
C LYS A 167 26.42 2.08 -14.71
N SER A 168 26.89 1.95 -13.48
CA SER A 168 26.85 3.00 -12.45
C SER A 168 27.81 2.65 -11.33
N ARG A 169 27.93 3.54 -10.34
CA ARG A 169 28.68 3.30 -9.11
C ARG A 169 27.73 3.23 -7.93
N MET A 170 28.01 2.38 -6.96
CA MET A 170 27.18 2.25 -5.76
C MET A 170 27.08 3.57 -4.98
N SER A 171 28.13 4.38 -4.96
CA SER A 171 28.11 5.71 -4.33
C SER A 171 27.10 6.67 -4.96
N ASP A 172 26.92 6.57 -6.28
CA ASP A 172 26.00 7.44 -7.01
C ASP A 172 24.54 7.05 -6.69
N ILE A 173 24.27 5.73 -6.71
CA ILE A 173 22.99 5.16 -6.31
C ILE A 173 22.63 5.53 -4.85
N GLU A 174 23.61 5.41 -3.94
CA GLU A 174 23.44 5.77 -2.52
C GLU A 174 23.05 7.23 -2.36
N ASN A 175 23.73 8.14 -3.05
CA ASN A 175 23.44 9.57 -2.98
C ASN A 175 22.07 9.92 -3.57
N GLU A 176 21.71 9.33 -4.72
CA GLU A 176 20.43 9.56 -5.39
C GLU A 176 19.26 9.02 -4.57
N LEU A 177 19.42 7.87 -3.93
CA LEU A 177 18.34 7.16 -3.25
C LEU A 177 18.27 7.41 -1.74
N LYS A 178 19.21 8.19 -1.19
CA LYS A 178 19.20 8.57 0.23
C LYS A 178 17.88 9.20 0.71
N PRO A 179 17.18 10.05 -0.08
CA PRO A 179 15.89 10.61 0.33
C PRO A 179 14.76 9.58 0.42
N TYR A 180 14.94 8.39 -0.16
CA TYR A 180 13.91 7.36 -0.32
C TYR A 180 14.11 6.15 0.60
N SER A 181 14.81 6.35 1.73
CA SER A 181 15.03 5.31 2.76
C SER A 181 15.82 4.07 2.32
N PHE A 182 16.58 4.16 1.23
CA PHE A 182 17.54 3.13 0.88
C PHE A 182 18.76 3.21 1.79
N ILE A 183 19.17 2.07 2.33
CA ILE A 183 20.29 1.96 3.26
C ILE A 183 21.35 1.06 2.62
N ARG A 184 22.61 1.50 2.67
CA ARG A 184 23.73 0.70 2.23
C ARG A 184 24.11 -0.33 3.30
N CYS A 185 24.04 -1.61 2.94
CA CYS A 185 24.53 -2.72 3.74
C CYS A 185 25.91 -3.15 3.21
N HIS A 186 26.87 -3.40 4.10
CA HIS A 186 28.11 -4.07 3.74
C HIS A 186 27.92 -5.57 3.98
N ILE A 187 28.09 -6.37 2.94
CA ILE A 187 28.26 -7.81 3.11
C ILE A 187 29.75 -7.98 3.45
N ALA A 188 30.03 -8.45 4.68
CA ALA A 188 31.37 -8.89 5.03
C ALA A 188 31.66 -10.15 4.20
N SER A 189 32.68 -10.08 3.37
CA SER A 189 33.25 -11.22 2.65
C SER A 189 33.97 -12.17 3.61
#